data_d69ee13e01b17f1d79bd56273dd58a0e
#
_entry.id   d69ee13e01b17f1d79bd56273dd58a0e
#
_cell.length_a   1.000
_cell.length_b   1.000
_cell.length_c   1.000
_cell.angle_alpha   90.00
_cell.angle_beta   90.00
_cell.angle_gamma   90.00
#
_symmetry.space_group_name_H-M   'P 1'
#
loop_
_entity.id
_entity.type
_entity.pdbx_description
1 polymer ?
#
loop_
_entity_poly.entity_id
_entity_poly.type
_entity_poly.pdbx_seq_one_letter_code
_entity_poly.pdbx_strand_id
1 'polypeptide(L)'
;PDTLGGGRMHDRVKGVALLKERVGNERIVEGWVEGPVAEAADLRGINHIMMDFFEQPDFVRDLFDFVLEMELAFAQAQKDAGADLMGVGDAAASLVGPHVYEEFVWPAEKRLVDGLHAMGLKVRLHICGYTRSILEGMGRLGCDIVDLDYMVPVAEGRAAMGPGQVLLGNL
;
A
#
# COMPACT_ATOMS: atom_id res chain seq x y z
N PRO A 1 6.59 -15.49 6.37
CA PRO A 1 5.43 -15.90 7.18
C PRO A 1 4.52 -16.86 6.41
N ASP A 2 3.92 -17.82 7.11
CA ASP A 2 2.93 -18.71 6.50
C ASP A 2 1.55 -18.03 6.52
N THR A 3 1.18 -17.38 5.42
CA THR A 3 -0.11 -16.68 5.28
C THR A 3 -1.32 -17.63 5.32
N LEU A 4 -1.10 -18.93 5.20
CA LEU A 4 -2.15 -19.96 5.20
C LEU A 4 -2.11 -20.84 6.46
N GLY A 5 -1.08 -20.73 7.30
CA GLY A 5 -0.84 -21.56 8.47
C GLY A 5 -1.71 -21.26 9.69
N GLY A 6 -2.53 -20.22 9.63
CA GLY A 6 -3.41 -19.81 10.73
C GLY A 6 -3.26 -18.32 11.09
N GLY A 7 -3.97 -17.90 12.13
CA GLY A 7 -3.94 -16.51 12.60
C GLY A 7 -4.75 -15.53 11.74
N ARG A 8 -4.50 -14.23 11.95
CA ARG A 8 -5.32 -13.15 11.35
C ARG A 8 -5.22 -13.06 9.84
N MET A 9 -4.04 -13.29 9.26
CA MET A 9 -3.86 -13.28 7.80
C MET A 9 -4.73 -14.37 7.17
N HIS A 10 -4.71 -15.59 7.74
CA HIS A 10 -5.54 -16.68 7.27
C HIS A 10 -7.04 -16.37 7.39
N ASP A 11 -7.48 -15.75 8.50
CA ASP A 11 -8.87 -15.35 8.68
C ASP A 11 -9.31 -14.29 7.65
N ARG A 12 -8.43 -13.36 7.30
CA ARG A 12 -8.69 -12.36 6.24
C ARG A 12 -8.83 -13.03 4.87
N VAL A 13 -7.95 -13.97 4.53
CA VAL A 13 -8.06 -14.75 3.28
C VAL A 13 -9.39 -15.51 3.21
N LYS A 14 -9.80 -16.16 4.30
CA LYS A 14 -11.13 -16.79 4.39
C LYS A 14 -12.27 -15.79 4.25
N GLY A 15 -12.12 -14.60 4.83
CA GLY A 15 -13.08 -13.51 4.69
C GLY A 15 -13.26 -13.07 3.24
N VAL A 16 -12.17 -12.93 2.49
CA VAL A 16 -12.20 -12.62 1.05
C VAL A 16 -12.95 -13.73 0.29
N ALA A 17 -12.61 -14.99 0.51
CA ALA A 17 -13.27 -16.12 -0.13
C ALA A 17 -14.79 -16.15 0.15
N LEU A 18 -15.17 -15.94 1.41
CA LEU A 18 -16.58 -15.92 1.82
C LEU A 18 -17.35 -14.73 1.20
N LEU A 19 -16.73 -13.55 1.13
CA LEU A 19 -17.32 -12.39 0.47
C LEU A 19 -17.50 -12.67 -1.02
N LYS A 20 -16.46 -13.19 -1.70
CA LYS A 20 -16.54 -13.51 -3.13
C LYS A 20 -17.61 -14.56 -3.44
N GLU A 21 -17.74 -15.60 -2.59
CA GLU A 21 -18.81 -16.58 -2.71
C GLU A 21 -20.20 -15.94 -2.62
N ARG A 22 -20.38 -14.97 -1.71
CA ARG A 22 -21.69 -14.33 -1.47
C ARG A 22 -22.08 -13.30 -2.50
N VAL A 23 -21.11 -12.52 -3.01
CA VAL A 23 -21.38 -11.42 -3.93
C VAL A 23 -21.09 -11.77 -5.40
N GLY A 24 -20.38 -12.86 -5.66
CA GLY A 24 -20.01 -13.30 -7.00
C GLY A 24 -19.28 -12.20 -7.78
N ASN A 25 -19.82 -11.85 -8.93
CA ASN A 25 -19.31 -10.77 -9.78
C ASN A 25 -20.19 -9.50 -9.73
N GLU A 26 -21.14 -9.42 -8.79
CA GLU A 26 -22.00 -8.24 -8.67
C GLU A 26 -21.32 -7.08 -7.94
N ARG A 27 -20.29 -7.36 -7.16
CA ARG A 27 -19.52 -6.39 -6.38
C ARG A 27 -18.03 -6.67 -6.49
N ILE A 28 -17.23 -5.61 -6.41
CA ILE A 28 -15.78 -5.70 -6.27
C ILE A 28 -15.48 -6.17 -4.85
N VAL A 29 -14.65 -7.20 -4.73
CA VAL A 29 -14.08 -7.63 -3.45
C VAL A 29 -12.65 -7.12 -3.38
N GLU A 30 -12.40 -6.21 -2.46
CA GLU A 30 -11.09 -5.62 -2.24
C GLU A 30 -10.34 -6.41 -1.16
N GLY A 31 -9.13 -6.86 -1.49
CA GLY A 31 -8.14 -7.31 -0.53
C GLY A 31 -7.34 -6.12 0.00
N TRP A 32 -6.56 -6.34 1.06
CA TRP A 32 -5.76 -5.29 1.67
C TRP A 32 -4.40 -5.79 2.12
N VAL A 33 -3.37 -5.01 1.83
CA VAL A 33 -1.99 -5.18 2.33
C VAL A 33 -1.49 -3.85 2.89
N GLU A 34 -0.51 -3.90 3.77
CA GLU A 34 0.12 -2.68 4.27
C GLU A 34 1.30 -2.28 3.38
N GLY A 35 1.54 -0.99 3.31
CA GLY A 35 2.71 -0.45 2.63
C GLY A 35 3.98 -0.58 3.47
N PRO A 36 5.16 -0.34 2.87
CA PRO A 36 6.43 -0.61 3.52
C PRO A 36 6.66 0.19 4.80
N VAL A 37 6.23 1.45 4.86
CA VAL A 37 6.45 2.28 6.07
C VAL A 37 5.44 1.93 7.15
N ALA A 38 4.17 1.70 6.79
CA ALA A 38 3.13 1.37 7.75
C ALA A 38 3.45 0.06 8.47
N GLU A 39 3.74 -1.01 7.73
CA GLU A 39 4.08 -2.31 8.34
C GLU A 39 5.41 -2.26 9.09
N ALA A 40 6.43 -1.56 8.57
CA ALA A 40 7.68 -1.36 9.31
C ALA A 40 7.44 -0.58 10.62
N ALA A 41 6.53 0.39 10.61
CA ALA A 41 6.16 1.12 11.82
C ALA A 41 5.43 0.23 12.84
N ASP A 42 4.60 -0.69 12.38
CA ASP A 42 3.92 -1.65 13.26
C ASP A 42 4.91 -2.65 13.86
N LEU A 43 5.88 -3.12 13.09
CA LEU A 43 6.89 -4.08 13.55
C LEU A 43 7.96 -3.43 14.46
N ARG A 44 8.44 -2.24 14.11
CA ARG A 44 9.58 -1.57 14.76
C ARG A 44 9.15 -0.53 15.80
N GLY A 45 7.95 0.00 15.65
CA GLY A 45 7.46 1.18 16.37
C GLY A 45 7.74 2.47 15.60
N ILE A 46 6.71 3.31 15.45
CA ILE A 46 6.76 4.52 14.60
C ILE A 46 7.93 5.45 14.92
N ASN A 47 8.23 5.68 16.21
CA ASN A 47 9.31 6.58 16.60
C ASN A 47 10.69 6.02 16.19
N HIS A 48 10.86 4.70 16.32
CA HIS A 48 12.14 4.07 15.99
C HIS A 48 12.37 4.06 14.48
N ILE A 49 11.38 3.67 13.69
CA ILE A 49 11.55 3.64 12.22
C ILE A 49 11.84 5.03 11.66
N MET A 50 11.23 6.10 12.22
CA MET A 50 11.53 7.47 11.82
C MET A 50 12.97 7.88 12.11
N MET A 51 13.57 7.38 13.19
CA MET A 51 14.99 7.61 13.51
C MET A 51 15.90 6.72 12.65
N ASP A 52 15.51 5.47 12.43
CA ASP A 52 16.31 4.47 11.71
C ASP A 52 16.56 4.88 10.25
N PHE A 53 15.71 5.69 9.61
CA PHE A 53 16.00 6.27 8.28
C PHE A 53 17.34 7.02 8.23
N PHE A 54 17.77 7.60 9.36
CA PHE A 54 18.99 8.38 9.46
C PHE A 54 20.11 7.64 10.18
N GLU A 55 19.77 6.84 11.17
CA GLU A 55 20.75 6.16 12.04
C GLU A 55 21.12 4.78 11.53
N GLN A 56 20.19 4.08 10.86
CA GLN A 56 20.35 2.70 10.42
C GLN A 56 19.71 2.46 9.02
N PRO A 57 20.15 3.20 7.97
CA PRO A 57 19.50 3.14 6.66
C PRO A 57 19.50 1.75 6.01
N ASP A 58 20.55 0.95 6.23
CA ASP A 58 20.62 -0.41 5.70
C ASP A 58 19.62 -1.34 6.39
N PHE A 59 19.44 -1.19 7.72
CA PHE A 59 18.40 -1.92 8.44
C PHE A 59 17.00 -1.60 7.91
N VAL A 60 16.73 -0.34 7.57
CA VAL A 60 15.44 0.05 6.98
C VAL A 60 15.22 -0.65 5.64
N ARG A 61 16.23 -0.71 4.79
CA ARG A 61 16.15 -1.42 3.49
C ARG A 61 15.87 -2.90 3.67
N ASP A 62 16.59 -3.56 4.59
CA ASP A 62 16.39 -4.97 4.91
C ASP A 62 14.99 -5.24 5.47
N LEU A 63 14.50 -4.35 6.35
CA LEU A 63 13.15 -4.45 6.90
C LEU A 63 12.08 -4.27 5.82
N PHE A 64 12.25 -3.32 4.90
CA PHE A 64 11.35 -3.14 3.77
C PHE A 64 11.35 -4.35 2.84
N ASP A 65 12.51 -4.95 2.57
CA ASP A 65 12.59 -6.19 1.77
C ASP A 65 11.80 -7.33 2.43
N PHE A 66 11.94 -7.50 3.74
CA PHE A 66 11.17 -8.48 4.52
C PHE A 66 9.65 -8.20 4.46
N VAL A 67 9.25 -6.95 4.66
CA VAL A 67 7.84 -6.53 4.59
C VAL A 67 7.26 -6.82 3.19
N LEU A 68 7.97 -6.43 2.14
CA LEU A 68 7.51 -6.64 0.77
C LEU A 68 7.31 -8.11 0.42
N GLU A 69 8.23 -8.99 0.85
CA GLU A 69 8.10 -10.43 0.65
C GLU A 69 6.83 -10.96 1.34
N MET A 70 6.57 -10.52 2.57
CA MET A 70 5.40 -10.91 3.35
C MET A 70 4.10 -10.42 2.71
N GLU A 71 4.03 -9.13 2.35
CA GLU A 71 2.82 -8.51 1.82
C GLU A 71 2.46 -9.03 0.42
N LEU A 72 3.46 -9.29 -0.43
CA LEU A 72 3.22 -9.91 -1.73
C LEU A 72 2.71 -11.35 -1.59
N ALA A 73 3.24 -12.13 -0.65
CA ALA A 73 2.73 -13.47 -0.38
C ALA A 73 1.28 -13.44 0.15
N PHE A 74 0.97 -12.46 1.00
CA PHE A 74 -0.38 -12.26 1.52
C PHE A 74 -1.36 -11.76 0.45
N ALA A 75 -0.93 -10.86 -0.43
CA ALA A 75 -1.70 -10.41 -1.57
C ALA A 75 -2.03 -11.57 -2.52
N GLN A 76 -1.07 -12.44 -2.81
CA GLN A 76 -1.30 -13.61 -3.65
C GLN A 76 -2.36 -14.53 -3.05
N ALA A 77 -2.30 -14.79 -1.74
CA ALA A 77 -3.31 -15.61 -1.06
C ALA A 77 -4.72 -14.98 -1.13
N GLN A 78 -4.83 -13.65 -0.97
CA GLN A 78 -6.10 -12.94 -1.10
C GLN A 78 -6.63 -12.94 -2.54
N LYS A 79 -5.74 -12.79 -3.53
CA LYS A 79 -6.09 -12.94 -4.95
C LYS A 79 -6.65 -14.33 -5.25
N ASP A 80 -5.97 -15.37 -4.79
CA ASP A 80 -6.39 -16.77 -5.01
C ASP A 80 -7.73 -17.05 -4.32
N ALA A 81 -8.04 -16.34 -3.24
CA ALA A 81 -9.33 -16.35 -2.57
C ALA A 81 -10.43 -15.54 -3.29
N GLY A 82 -10.09 -14.81 -4.36
CA GLY A 82 -11.03 -14.11 -5.22
C GLY A 82 -11.08 -12.60 -5.05
N ALA A 83 -10.06 -11.96 -4.48
CA ALA A 83 -9.96 -10.50 -4.51
C ALA A 83 -9.83 -9.98 -5.95
N ASP A 84 -10.59 -8.95 -6.29
CA ASP A 84 -10.61 -8.30 -7.59
C ASP A 84 -9.66 -7.09 -7.64
N LEU A 85 -9.41 -6.48 -6.49
CA LEU A 85 -8.65 -5.26 -6.28
C LEU A 85 -7.80 -5.42 -5.01
N MET A 86 -6.61 -4.82 -4.98
CA MET A 86 -5.78 -4.77 -3.79
C MET A 86 -5.57 -3.33 -3.33
N GLY A 87 -6.03 -3.04 -2.11
CA GLY A 87 -5.69 -1.81 -1.41
C GLY A 87 -4.31 -1.92 -0.77
N VAL A 88 -3.54 -0.86 -0.86
CA VAL A 88 -2.24 -0.69 -0.20
C VAL A 88 -2.35 0.49 0.75
N GLY A 89 -2.26 0.24 2.05
CA GLY A 89 -2.30 1.25 3.09
C GLY A 89 -0.91 1.62 3.58
N ASP A 90 -0.43 2.83 3.29
CA ASP A 90 0.88 3.30 3.78
C ASP A 90 0.78 4.65 4.50
N ALA A 91 -0.10 4.72 5.51
CA ALA A 91 -0.40 5.95 6.24
C ALA A 91 0.86 6.64 6.81
N ALA A 92 1.82 5.85 7.29
CA ALA A 92 3.05 6.36 7.88
C ALA A 92 3.97 7.06 6.86
N ALA A 93 3.79 6.82 5.57
CA ALA A 93 4.52 7.52 4.50
C ALA A 93 4.21 9.03 4.46
N SER A 94 3.06 9.47 4.97
CA SER A 94 2.73 10.89 5.09
C SER A 94 3.59 11.65 6.11
N LEU A 95 4.26 10.94 7.01
CA LEU A 95 5.09 11.50 8.09
C LEU A 95 6.55 11.72 7.66
N VAL A 96 6.98 11.08 6.57
CA VAL A 96 8.33 11.26 6.05
C VAL A 96 8.40 12.50 5.14
N GLY A 97 9.54 13.17 5.14
CA GLY A 97 9.77 14.27 4.20
C GLY A 97 10.05 13.75 2.77
N PRO A 98 10.00 14.62 1.75
CA PRO A 98 10.13 14.21 0.35
C PRO A 98 11.47 13.50 0.05
N HIS A 99 12.55 13.87 0.73
CA HIS A 99 13.85 13.23 0.55
C HIS A 99 13.83 11.76 1.01
N VAL A 100 13.35 11.49 2.22
CA VAL A 100 13.23 10.12 2.75
C VAL A 100 12.23 9.31 1.90
N TYR A 101 11.14 9.95 1.47
CA TYR A 101 10.18 9.30 0.58
C TYR A 101 10.83 8.83 -0.72
N GLU A 102 11.52 9.71 -1.42
CA GLU A 102 12.17 9.38 -2.70
C GLU A 102 13.31 8.35 -2.55
N GLU A 103 14.06 8.41 -1.47
CA GLU A 103 15.23 7.54 -1.28
C GLU A 103 14.84 6.14 -0.81
N PHE A 104 13.87 6.02 0.11
CA PHE A 104 13.56 4.75 0.77
C PHE A 104 12.16 4.24 0.42
N VAL A 105 11.16 5.10 0.52
CA VAL A 105 9.75 4.67 0.48
C VAL A 105 9.29 4.40 -0.94
N TRP A 106 9.49 5.36 -1.83
CA TRP A 106 9.04 5.26 -3.22
C TRP A 106 9.56 4.00 -3.94
N PRO A 107 10.84 3.62 -3.83
CA PRO A 107 11.34 2.39 -4.47
C PRO A 107 10.67 1.13 -3.92
N ALA A 108 10.38 1.10 -2.62
CA ALA A 108 9.72 -0.03 -1.98
C ALA A 108 8.23 -0.11 -2.36
N GLU A 109 7.49 1.00 -2.28
CA GLU A 109 6.11 1.10 -2.77
C GLU A 109 6.00 0.71 -4.25
N LYS A 110 6.94 1.18 -5.09
CA LYS A 110 6.95 0.85 -6.51
C LYS A 110 7.10 -0.66 -6.76
N ARG A 111 7.99 -1.32 -6.02
CA ARG A 111 8.15 -2.78 -6.10
C ARG A 111 6.89 -3.52 -5.65
N LEU A 112 6.21 -3.05 -4.60
CA LEU A 112 4.94 -3.61 -4.15
C LEU A 112 3.87 -3.48 -5.23
N VAL A 113 3.67 -2.26 -5.76
CA VAL A 113 2.69 -1.98 -6.83
C VAL A 113 2.97 -2.81 -8.09
N ASP A 114 4.23 -2.88 -8.51
CA ASP A 114 4.61 -3.70 -9.68
C ASP A 114 4.37 -5.19 -9.45
N GLY A 115 4.64 -5.69 -8.25
CA GLY A 115 4.36 -7.06 -7.85
C GLY A 115 2.86 -7.38 -7.89
N LEU A 116 2.03 -6.48 -7.38
CA LEU A 116 0.56 -6.61 -7.42
C LEU A 116 0.02 -6.57 -8.86
N HIS A 117 0.53 -5.67 -9.70
CA HIS A 117 0.19 -5.63 -11.12
C HIS A 117 0.63 -6.89 -11.86
N ALA A 118 1.82 -7.43 -11.55
CA ALA A 118 2.29 -8.69 -12.13
C ALA A 118 1.38 -9.89 -11.78
N MET A 119 0.69 -9.83 -10.64
CA MET A 119 -0.36 -10.79 -10.29
C MET A 119 -1.67 -10.57 -11.07
N GLY A 120 -1.78 -9.48 -11.83
CA GLY A 120 -3.01 -9.11 -12.57
C GLY A 120 -4.07 -8.41 -11.73
N LEU A 121 -3.69 -7.90 -10.56
CA LEU A 121 -4.58 -7.11 -9.69
C LEU A 121 -4.60 -5.64 -10.11
N LYS A 122 -5.73 -4.97 -9.90
CA LYS A 122 -5.80 -3.52 -9.81
C LYS A 122 -5.32 -3.06 -8.45
N VAL A 123 -4.67 -1.90 -8.40
CA VAL A 123 -4.06 -1.39 -7.17
C VAL A 123 -4.68 -0.06 -6.78
N ARG A 124 -5.14 0.03 -5.51
CA ARG A 124 -5.58 1.25 -4.86
C ARG A 124 -4.58 1.65 -3.78
N LEU A 125 -4.00 2.84 -3.90
CA LEU A 125 -3.10 3.39 -2.90
C LEU A 125 -3.86 4.27 -1.91
N HIS A 126 -3.64 4.04 -0.62
CA HIS A 126 -4.18 4.85 0.47
C HIS A 126 -3.05 5.37 1.36
N ILE A 127 -2.76 6.67 1.25
CA ILE A 127 -1.88 7.38 2.17
C ILE A 127 -2.68 8.57 2.72
N CYS A 128 -3.15 8.45 3.96
CA CYS A 128 -3.88 9.55 4.62
C CYS A 128 -2.91 10.57 5.23
N GLY A 129 -3.45 11.76 5.55
CA GLY A 129 -2.69 12.86 6.13
C GLY A 129 -2.14 13.83 5.08
N TYR A 130 -1.13 14.61 5.46
CA TYR A 130 -0.59 15.66 4.61
C TYR A 130 0.42 15.11 3.58
N THR A 131 -0.08 14.66 2.43
CA THR A 131 0.72 14.03 1.36
C THR A 131 1.20 14.99 0.28
N ARG A 132 0.94 16.29 0.41
CA ARG A 132 1.21 17.29 -0.65
C ARG A 132 2.67 17.27 -1.14
N SER A 133 3.62 17.03 -0.24
CA SER A 133 5.06 17.00 -0.57
C SER A 133 5.51 15.74 -1.31
N ILE A 134 4.68 14.70 -1.35
CA ILE A 134 4.97 13.40 -1.98
C ILE A 134 4.02 13.05 -3.13
N LEU A 135 3.09 13.94 -3.48
CA LEU A 135 2.05 13.71 -4.51
C LEU A 135 2.61 13.25 -5.85
N GLU A 136 3.68 13.89 -6.33
CA GLU A 136 4.31 13.51 -7.60
C GLU A 136 4.87 12.09 -7.56
N GLY A 137 5.45 11.71 -6.43
CA GLY A 137 5.91 10.34 -6.19
C GLY A 137 4.76 9.35 -6.21
N MET A 138 3.66 9.63 -5.50
CA MET A 138 2.45 8.81 -5.52
C MET A 138 1.92 8.63 -6.95
N GLY A 139 1.90 9.70 -7.74
CA GLY A 139 1.47 9.63 -9.15
C GLY A 139 2.35 8.72 -10.02
N ARG A 140 3.67 8.74 -9.79
CA ARG A 140 4.64 7.91 -10.52
C ARG A 140 4.61 6.42 -10.16
N LEU A 141 3.99 6.04 -9.04
CA LEU A 141 3.82 4.62 -8.67
C LEU A 141 3.00 3.85 -9.71
N GLY A 142 2.05 4.53 -10.36
CA GLY A 142 1.23 3.93 -11.41
C GLY A 142 0.05 3.12 -10.88
N CYS A 143 -0.42 3.37 -9.66
CA CYS A 143 -1.62 2.76 -9.11
C CYS A 143 -2.84 3.11 -9.95
N ASP A 144 -3.82 2.20 -10.04
CA ASP A 144 -5.06 2.42 -10.79
C ASP A 144 -5.98 3.42 -10.09
N ILE A 145 -5.98 3.38 -8.76
CA ILE A 145 -6.80 4.22 -7.88
C ILE A 145 -5.90 4.84 -6.82
N VAL A 146 -6.10 6.11 -6.52
CA VAL A 146 -5.37 6.81 -5.46
C VAL A 146 -6.35 7.57 -4.58
N ASP A 147 -6.27 7.33 -3.29
CA ASP A 147 -7.04 8.09 -2.30
C ASP A 147 -6.34 9.43 -2.03
N LEU A 148 -7.11 10.50 -2.04
CA LEU A 148 -6.66 11.82 -1.63
C LEU A 148 -7.24 12.17 -0.27
N ASP A 149 -6.37 12.52 0.66
CA ASP A 149 -6.78 13.07 1.94
C ASP A 149 -7.38 14.48 1.74
N TYR A 150 -8.31 14.88 2.62
CA TYR A 150 -8.96 16.20 2.58
C TYR A 150 -7.99 17.40 2.66
N MET A 151 -6.78 17.16 3.17
CA MET A 151 -5.72 18.18 3.27
C MET A 151 -5.10 18.52 1.91
N VAL A 152 -5.38 17.73 0.87
CA VAL A 152 -4.83 17.93 -0.47
C VAL A 152 -5.93 18.41 -1.41
N PRO A 153 -5.80 19.60 -2.02
CA PRO A 153 -6.75 20.06 -3.02
C PRO A 153 -6.87 19.08 -4.20
N VAL A 154 -8.09 18.72 -4.57
CA VAL A 154 -8.35 17.76 -5.67
C VAL A 154 -7.65 18.14 -6.97
N ALA A 155 -7.59 19.44 -7.28
CA ALA A 155 -6.92 19.92 -8.48
C ALA A 155 -5.40 19.63 -8.48
N GLU A 156 -4.74 19.74 -7.32
CA GLU A 156 -3.34 19.38 -7.16
C GLU A 156 -3.13 17.87 -7.29
N GLY A 157 -3.98 17.09 -6.63
CA GLY A 157 -3.98 15.63 -6.78
C GLY A 157 -4.17 15.20 -8.23
N ARG A 158 -5.14 15.81 -8.95
CA ARG A 158 -5.36 15.51 -10.36
C ARG A 158 -4.16 15.86 -11.24
N ALA A 159 -3.51 16.99 -10.96
CA ALA A 159 -2.32 17.39 -11.71
C ALA A 159 -1.15 16.42 -11.51
N ALA A 160 -0.95 15.92 -10.29
CA ALA A 160 0.13 14.98 -9.95
C ALA A 160 -0.13 13.56 -10.48
N MET A 161 -1.39 13.07 -10.41
CA MET A 161 -1.73 11.70 -10.82
C MET A 161 -1.97 11.54 -12.32
N GLY A 162 -2.22 12.64 -13.03
CA GLY A 162 -2.56 12.57 -14.44
C GLY A 162 -3.97 12.01 -14.74
N PRO A 163 -4.33 11.87 -16.03
CA PRO A 163 -5.71 11.57 -16.43
C PRO A 163 -6.07 10.08 -16.30
N GLY A 164 -5.10 9.18 -16.27
CA GLY A 164 -5.33 7.74 -16.30
C GLY A 164 -5.66 7.10 -14.96
N GLN A 165 -5.43 7.80 -13.86
CA GLN A 165 -5.66 7.28 -12.51
C GLN A 165 -7.01 7.76 -11.96
N VAL A 166 -7.71 6.88 -11.27
CA VAL A 166 -8.94 7.23 -10.54
C VAL A 166 -8.56 7.87 -9.21
N LEU A 167 -9.19 8.99 -8.88
CA LEU A 167 -9.06 9.61 -7.56
C LEU A 167 -10.28 9.28 -6.70
N LEU A 168 -10.05 8.92 -5.46
CA LEU A 168 -11.06 8.69 -4.44
C LEU A 168 -10.90 9.68 -3.27
N GLY A 169 -11.99 9.97 -2.63
CA GLY A 169 -12.03 10.86 -1.48
C GLY A 169 -12.40 12.24 -1.91
N ASN A 170 -12.32 13.03 -1.11
CA ASN A 170 -11.57 14.02 -0.34
C ASN A 170 -12.61 14.94 0.30
N LEU A 171 -13.36 14.40 1.24
CA LEU A 171 -14.43 15.11 1.96
C LEU A 171 -13.99 15.45 3.39
#